data_d8044805b7228c145a8b555c5924ad8b
#
_entry.id   d8044805b7228c145a8b555c5924ad8b
#
_cell.length_a   1.000
_cell.length_b   1.000
_cell.length_c   1.000
_cell.angle_alpha   90.00
_cell.angle_beta   90.00
_cell.angle_gamma   90.00
#
_symmetry.space_group_name_H-M   'P 1'
#
loop_
_entity.id
_entity.type
_entity.pdbx_description
1 polymer ?
#
loop_
_entity_poly.entity_id
_entity_poly.type
_entity_poly.pdbx_seq_one_letter_code
_entity_poly.pdbx_strand_id
1 'polypeptide(L)'
;SNGDALYKFVQNSDLYWLTGIDQEDTMLVLFPDNTDEKYREILVLVRPNELKEKWDGHRLNVQEARQISGIETIVWLDSIDALLQVWIHNADNIYLDTNENDRKGFHSETREYRYIQEMKIRFPLHNYFRSAKISKELRAIKTPYEVEVIQQAIDITEKAFRRVAQFIKPGVYEYEIEAEIVYEFLRNRASGEGYSSIIASGDRARTLHYIYNNEICKDGELILMDFGARYGGYNDDL
;
A
#
# COMPACT_ATOMS: atom_id res chain seq x y z
N SER A 1 -13.44 -5.22 -6.44
CA SER A 1 -14.16 -6.50 -6.35
C SER A 1 -14.57 -6.97 -7.76
N ASN A 2 -14.68 -8.27 -7.93
CA ASN A 2 -15.19 -8.87 -9.15
C ASN A 2 -16.43 -9.72 -8.77
N GLY A 3 -17.61 -9.12 -8.87
CA GLY A 3 -18.83 -9.69 -8.33
C GLY A 3 -18.74 -9.85 -6.81
N ASP A 4 -18.89 -11.07 -6.33
CA ASP A 4 -18.86 -11.44 -4.90
C ASP A 4 -17.43 -11.72 -4.36
N ALA A 5 -16.42 -11.66 -5.24
CA ALA A 5 -15.04 -11.88 -4.84
C ALA A 5 -14.37 -10.55 -4.40
N LEU A 6 -13.76 -10.58 -3.21
CA LEU A 6 -12.96 -9.49 -2.68
C LEU A 6 -11.48 -9.78 -2.90
N TYR A 7 -10.74 -8.78 -3.38
CA TYR A 7 -9.27 -8.81 -3.39
C TYR A 7 -8.74 -8.28 -2.05
N LYS A 8 -7.58 -8.79 -1.63
CA LYS A 8 -6.91 -8.27 -0.46
C LYS A 8 -6.63 -6.77 -0.64
N PHE A 9 -7.08 -5.97 0.31
CA PHE A 9 -6.83 -4.54 0.30
C PHE A 9 -5.35 -4.26 0.58
N VAL A 10 -4.84 -3.24 -0.08
CA VAL A 10 -3.49 -2.71 0.13
C VAL A 10 -3.62 -1.21 0.21
N GLN A 11 -3.25 -0.65 1.35
CA GLN A 11 -3.34 0.78 1.60
C GLN A 11 -2.33 1.57 0.74
N ASN A 12 -2.70 2.81 0.38
CA ASN A 12 -1.75 3.77 -0.17
C ASN A 12 -0.55 3.93 0.77
N SER A 13 0.66 3.80 0.24
CA SER A 13 1.87 3.74 1.06
C SER A 13 2.14 5.04 1.82
N ASP A 14 1.79 6.21 1.25
CA ASP A 14 1.97 7.50 1.92
C ASP A 14 0.95 7.67 3.06
N LEU A 15 -0.31 7.30 2.82
CA LEU A 15 -1.34 7.32 3.85
C LEU A 15 -1.02 6.35 4.99
N TYR A 16 -0.57 5.14 4.66
CA TYR A 16 -0.14 4.17 5.67
C TYR A 16 1.05 4.68 6.50
N TRP A 17 2.05 5.26 5.83
CA TRP A 17 3.22 5.83 6.50
C TRP A 17 2.87 6.98 7.44
N LEU A 18 1.91 7.83 7.05
CA LEU A 18 1.47 8.98 7.85
C LEU A 18 0.56 8.59 9.03
N THR A 19 -0.18 7.47 8.93
CA THR A 19 -1.26 7.17 9.88
C THR A 19 -1.17 5.79 10.53
N GLY A 20 -0.46 4.84 9.92
CA GLY A 20 -0.50 3.43 10.32
C GLY A 20 -1.84 2.72 10.03
N ILE A 21 -2.80 3.39 9.41
CA ILE A 21 -4.15 2.85 9.18
C ILE A 21 -4.19 2.02 7.88
N ASP A 22 -4.51 0.74 8.02
CA ASP A 22 -4.73 -0.20 6.91
C ASP A 22 -6.23 -0.52 6.78
N GLN A 23 -7.01 0.47 6.42
CA GLN A 23 -8.45 0.37 6.22
C GLN A 23 -8.88 1.13 4.98
N GLU A 24 -9.81 0.53 4.21
CA GLU A 24 -10.42 1.17 3.05
C GLU A 24 -11.16 2.46 3.42
N ASP A 25 -11.30 3.35 2.43
CA ASP A 25 -12.05 4.60 2.56
C ASP A 25 -11.55 5.51 3.70
N THR A 26 -10.26 5.46 3.97
CA THR A 26 -9.56 6.35 4.91
C THR A 26 -9.05 7.59 4.18
N MET A 27 -9.14 8.76 4.84
CA MET A 27 -8.56 10.00 4.36
C MET A 27 -7.82 10.69 5.52
N LEU A 28 -6.68 11.30 5.24
CA LEU A 28 -5.97 12.18 6.15
C LEU A 28 -6.12 13.62 5.66
N VAL A 29 -6.53 14.52 6.54
CA VAL A 29 -6.57 15.96 6.28
C VAL A 29 -5.58 16.64 7.23
N LEU A 30 -4.62 17.36 6.65
CA LEU A 30 -3.64 18.15 7.37
C LEU A 30 -3.90 19.63 7.04
N PHE A 31 -4.22 20.41 8.07
CA PHE A 31 -4.45 21.85 7.94
C PHE A 31 -3.70 22.60 9.05
N PRO A 32 -2.35 22.71 8.97
CA PRO A 32 -1.52 23.25 10.05
C PRO A 32 -1.87 24.68 10.44
N ASP A 33 -2.40 25.49 9.52
CA ASP A 33 -2.78 26.89 9.74
C ASP A 33 -4.21 27.05 10.29
N ASN A 34 -4.91 25.95 10.59
CA ASN A 34 -6.25 26.03 11.16
C ASN A 34 -6.20 26.73 12.54
N THR A 35 -7.08 27.70 12.74
CA THR A 35 -7.20 28.47 14.00
C THR A 35 -7.63 27.61 15.19
N ASP A 36 -8.43 26.57 14.95
CA ASP A 36 -8.78 25.56 15.95
C ASP A 36 -7.79 24.37 15.84
N GLU A 37 -6.95 24.24 16.85
CA GLU A 37 -5.87 23.24 16.87
C GLU A 37 -6.37 21.80 16.67
N LYS A 38 -7.58 21.50 17.13
CA LYS A 38 -8.17 20.16 16.96
C LYS A 38 -8.39 19.76 15.49
N TYR A 39 -8.43 20.74 14.58
CA TYR A 39 -8.62 20.50 13.14
C TYR A 39 -7.34 20.68 12.33
N ARG A 40 -6.18 20.65 12.98
CA ARG A 40 -4.88 20.68 12.27
C ARG A 40 -4.52 19.33 11.70
N GLU A 41 -4.92 18.25 12.40
CA GLU A 41 -4.71 16.87 11.96
C GLU A 41 -6.02 16.10 12.15
N ILE A 42 -6.58 15.59 11.06
CA ILE A 42 -7.88 14.92 11.08
C ILE A 42 -7.79 13.62 10.32
N LEU A 43 -8.14 12.53 10.97
CA LEU A 43 -8.31 11.25 10.34
C LEU A 43 -9.79 11.00 10.05
N VAL A 44 -10.09 10.70 8.79
CA VAL A 44 -11.45 10.43 8.32
C VAL A 44 -11.59 8.95 8.06
N LEU A 45 -12.61 8.34 8.64
CA LEU A 45 -12.89 6.91 8.56
C LEU A 45 -14.35 6.64 8.22
N VAL A 46 -14.61 5.47 7.67
CA VAL A 46 -15.98 4.95 7.54
C VAL A 46 -16.52 4.59 8.91
N ARG A 47 -17.73 5.05 9.21
CA ARG A 47 -18.43 4.72 10.46
C ARG A 47 -18.67 3.20 10.55
N PRO A 48 -18.30 2.54 11.66
CA PRO A 48 -18.61 1.14 11.90
C PRO A 48 -20.10 0.85 11.76
N ASN A 49 -20.44 -0.30 11.18
CA ASN A 49 -21.81 -0.75 11.01
C ASN A 49 -21.87 -2.26 11.23
N GLU A 50 -22.60 -2.72 12.24
CA GLU A 50 -22.66 -4.12 12.65
C GLU A 50 -23.08 -5.08 11.52
N LEU A 51 -23.97 -4.66 10.61
CA LEU A 51 -24.39 -5.51 9.49
C LEU A 51 -23.26 -5.64 8.46
N LYS A 52 -22.57 -4.56 8.15
CA LYS A 52 -21.44 -4.59 7.22
C LYS A 52 -20.25 -5.33 7.80
N GLU A 53 -19.97 -5.20 9.09
CA GLU A 53 -18.86 -5.90 9.74
C GLU A 53 -19.06 -7.43 9.75
N LYS A 54 -20.30 -7.92 9.67
CA LYS A 54 -20.55 -9.36 9.48
C LYS A 54 -20.12 -9.90 8.11
N TRP A 55 -20.02 -9.02 7.11
CA TRP A 55 -19.64 -9.39 5.74
C TRP A 55 -18.18 -9.04 5.46
N ASP A 56 -17.76 -7.82 5.84
CA ASP A 56 -16.49 -7.22 5.42
C ASP A 56 -15.42 -7.27 6.51
N GLY A 57 -15.77 -7.73 7.71
CA GLY A 57 -14.87 -7.73 8.87
C GLY A 57 -14.94 -6.45 9.68
N HIS A 58 -14.14 -6.40 10.75
CA HIS A 58 -14.10 -5.29 11.72
C HIS A 58 -13.68 -3.96 11.07
N ARG A 59 -14.33 -2.87 11.50
CA ARG A 59 -13.97 -1.49 11.15
C ARG A 59 -13.52 -0.75 12.41
N LEU A 60 -12.46 0.03 12.28
CA LEU A 60 -11.87 0.75 13.40
C LEU A 60 -12.86 1.73 14.03
N ASN A 61 -13.00 1.66 15.35
CA ASN A 61 -13.67 2.67 16.13
C ASN A 61 -12.72 3.85 16.45
N VAL A 62 -13.24 4.88 17.10
CA VAL A 62 -12.47 6.11 17.43
C VAL A 62 -11.26 5.81 18.31
N GLN A 63 -11.39 4.92 19.30
CA GLN A 63 -10.28 4.62 20.22
C GLN A 63 -9.16 3.85 19.52
N GLU A 64 -9.52 2.84 18.76
CA GLU A 64 -8.56 2.04 17.96
C GLU A 64 -7.81 2.91 16.97
N ALA A 65 -8.54 3.78 16.24
CA ALA A 65 -7.95 4.70 15.28
C ALA A 65 -6.93 5.65 15.94
N ARG A 66 -7.26 6.21 17.10
CA ARG A 66 -6.36 7.07 17.90
C ARG A 66 -5.12 6.30 18.36
N GLN A 67 -5.29 5.07 18.85
CA GLN A 67 -4.18 4.25 19.33
C GLN A 67 -3.20 3.92 18.20
N ILE A 68 -3.71 3.66 17.00
CA ILE A 68 -2.87 3.32 15.84
C ILE A 68 -2.20 4.57 15.28
N SER A 69 -2.96 5.63 15.03
CA SER A 69 -2.46 6.80 14.28
C SER A 69 -1.83 7.88 15.14
N GLY A 70 -2.14 7.93 16.44
CA GLY A 70 -1.80 9.06 17.30
C GLY A 70 -2.62 10.34 17.03
N ILE A 71 -3.54 10.32 16.07
CA ILE A 71 -4.35 11.47 15.69
C ILE A 71 -5.59 11.52 16.57
N GLU A 72 -5.76 12.63 17.30
CA GLU A 72 -6.87 12.80 18.25
C GLU A 72 -8.22 13.06 17.58
N THR A 73 -8.23 13.79 16.45
CA THR A 73 -9.47 14.17 15.78
C THR A 73 -9.85 13.14 14.72
N ILE A 74 -10.87 12.36 15.03
CA ILE A 74 -11.46 11.38 14.11
C ILE A 74 -12.82 11.92 13.64
N VAL A 75 -13.03 11.94 12.33
CA VAL A 75 -14.28 12.35 11.68
C VAL A 75 -14.80 11.21 10.81
N TRP A 76 -16.11 11.07 10.74
CA TRP A 76 -16.71 10.05 9.88
C TRP A 76 -16.86 10.54 8.43
N LEU A 77 -16.61 9.65 7.49
CA LEU A 77 -16.68 9.96 6.05
C LEU A 77 -18.05 10.50 5.61
N ASP A 78 -19.13 10.06 6.27
CA ASP A 78 -20.49 10.54 6.02
C ASP A 78 -20.74 11.99 6.47
N SER A 79 -19.83 12.58 7.24
CA SER A 79 -19.97 13.90 7.85
C SER A 79 -18.91 14.89 7.38
N ILE A 80 -17.95 14.46 6.55
CA ILE A 80 -16.75 15.27 6.24
C ILE A 80 -17.02 16.43 5.28
N ASP A 81 -17.97 16.29 4.36
CA ASP A 81 -18.18 17.28 3.28
C ASP A 81 -18.44 18.69 3.77
N ALA A 82 -19.27 18.85 4.82
CA ALA A 82 -19.56 20.15 5.39
C ALA A 82 -18.32 20.80 6.04
N LEU A 83 -17.49 20.00 6.70
CA LEU A 83 -16.26 20.48 7.33
C LEU A 83 -15.21 20.83 6.25
N LEU A 84 -15.02 19.97 5.25
CA LEU A 84 -14.11 20.23 4.14
C LEU A 84 -14.47 21.52 3.42
N GLN A 85 -15.76 21.78 3.20
CA GLN A 85 -16.19 23.01 2.55
C GLN A 85 -15.73 24.25 3.33
N VAL A 86 -15.87 24.23 4.66
CA VAL A 86 -15.44 25.35 5.51
C VAL A 86 -13.91 25.49 5.50
N TRP A 87 -13.18 24.39 5.62
CA TRP A 87 -11.71 24.42 5.67
C TRP A 87 -11.11 24.88 4.34
N ILE A 88 -11.65 24.40 3.22
CA ILE A 88 -11.18 24.76 1.88
C ILE A 88 -11.42 26.26 1.61
N HIS A 89 -12.57 26.83 2.02
CA HIS A 89 -12.80 28.27 1.88
C HIS A 89 -11.81 29.14 2.67
N ASN A 90 -11.18 28.59 3.69
CA ASN A 90 -10.17 29.28 4.48
C ASN A 90 -8.71 28.95 4.07
N ALA A 91 -8.54 28.19 3.01
CA ALA A 91 -7.22 27.80 2.49
C ALA A 91 -7.00 28.40 1.10
N ASP A 92 -5.81 28.96 0.85
CA ASP A 92 -5.44 29.42 -0.49
C ASP A 92 -4.85 28.29 -1.34
N ASN A 93 -4.17 27.35 -0.69
CA ASN A 93 -3.40 26.28 -1.31
C ASN A 93 -3.94 24.91 -0.92
N ILE A 94 -4.17 24.05 -1.89
CA ILE A 94 -4.68 22.70 -1.70
C ILE A 94 -3.64 21.72 -2.25
N TYR A 95 -3.15 20.82 -1.38
CA TYR A 95 -2.23 19.74 -1.74
C TYR A 95 -3.02 18.45 -1.86
N LEU A 96 -2.97 17.82 -3.01
CA LEU A 96 -3.68 16.57 -3.28
C LEU A 96 -2.70 15.47 -3.69
N ASP A 97 -3.01 14.26 -3.24
CA ASP A 97 -2.23 13.10 -3.62
C ASP A 97 -2.69 12.55 -4.98
N THR A 98 -1.70 12.21 -5.79
CA THR A 98 -1.89 11.39 -6.99
C THR A 98 -0.87 10.26 -6.89
N ASN A 99 -1.31 9.04 -7.12
CA ASN A 99 -0.39 7.91 -7.18
C ASN A 99 0.55 8.08 -8.39
N GLU A 100 1.63 8.85 -8.20
CA GLU A 100 2.56 9.20 -9.26
C GLU A 100 3.52 8.04 -9.53
N ASN A 101 3.56 7.60 -10.78
CA ASN A 101 4.50 6.61 -11.25
C ASN A 101 5.30 7.18 -12.44
N ASP A 102 6.62 7.29 -12.27
CA ASP A 102 7.50 7.87 -13.28
C ASP A 102 7.67 6.96 -14.53
N ARG A 103 7.30 5.68 -14.42
CA ARG A 103 7.47 4.68 -15.50
C ARG A 103 6.24 4.49 -16.37
N LYS A 104 5.06 4.81 -15.87
CA LYS A 104 3.79 4.61 -16.60
C LYS A 104 2.89 5.83 -16.43
N GLY A 105 2.44 6.39 -17.54
CA GLY A 105 1.36 7.37 -17.52
C GLY A 105 0.03 6.75 -17.08
N PHE A 106 -0.89 7.59 -16.61
CA PHE A 106 -2.23 7.16 -16.25
C PHE A 106 -3.01 6.74 -17.51
N HIS A 107 -3.47 5.50 -17.52
CA HIS A 107 -4.38 4.97 -18.54
C HIS A 107 -5.79 4.70 -17.98
N SER A 108 -5.95 4.80 -16.67
CA SER A 108 -7.23 4.55 -16.00
C SER A 108 -7.52 5.66 -15.00
N GLU A 109 -8.78 6.08 -14.97
CA GLU A 109 -9.25 7.09 -14.03
C GLU A 109 -9.34 6.49 -12.63
N THR A 110 -8.44 6.91 -11.74
CA THR A 110 -8.44 6.49 -10.32
C THR A 110 -9.47 7.27 -9.51
N ARG A 111 -9.74 6.80 -8.28
CA ARG A 111 -10.61 7.51 -7.33
C ARG A 111 -10.05 8.89 -6.98
N GLU A 112 -8.74 8.97 -6.73
CA GLU A 112 -8.02 10.21 -6.43
C GLU A 112 -8.12 11.20 -7.58
N TYR A 113 -7.98 10.72 -8.81
CA TYR A 113 -8.13 11.57 -9.99
C TYR A 113 -9.54 12.16 -10.10
N ARG A 114 -10.59 11.36 -9.90
CA ARG A 114 -11.98 11.88 -9.88
C ARG A 114 -12.19 12.90 -8.78
N TYR A 115 -11.66 12.62 -7.57
CA TYR A 115 -11.72 13.56 -6.46
C TYR A 115 -11.03 14.89 -6.78
N ILE A 116 -9.85 14.86 -7.40
CA ILE A 116 -9.14 16.07 -7.85
C ILE A 116 -9.96 16.87 -8.84
N GLN A 117 -10.60 16.22 -9.81
CA GLN A 117 -11.47 16.91 -10.78
C GLN A 117 -12.67 17.54 -10.08
N GLU A 118 -13.31 16.83 -9.19
CA GLU A 118 -14.42 17.37 -8.39
C GLU A 118 -13.99 18.60 -7.58
N MET A 119 -12.86 18.53 -6.90
CA MET A 119 -12.32 19.64 -6.12
C MET A 119 -12.06 20.88 -6.98
N LYS A 120 -11.48 20.71 -8.17
CA LYS A 120 -11.23 21.83 -9.10
C LYS A 120 -12.52 22.43 -9.65
N ILE A 121 -13.57 21.64 -9.82
CA ILE A 121 -14.89 22.13 -10.25
C ILE A 121 -15.56 22.91 -9.11
N ARG A 122 -15.52 22.41 -7.88
CA ARG A 122 -16.17 23.03 -6.71
C ARG A 122 -15.44 24.28 -6.24
N PHE A 123 -14.11 24.30 -6.33
CA PHE A 123 -13.23 25.36 -5.80
C PHE A 123 -12.23 25.85 -6.86
N PRO A 124 -12.69 26.43 -7.98
CA PRO A 124 -11.86 26.69 -9.17
C PRO A 124 -10.79 27.78 -9.00
N LEU A 125 -10.89 28.61 -7.97
CA LEU A 125 -9.98 29.74 -7.74
C LEU A 125 -8.89 29.47 -6.72
N HIS A 126 -8.78 28.24 -6.21
CA HIS A 126 -7.70 27.82 -5.31
C HIS A 126 -6.44 27.39 -6.09
N ASN A 127 -5.30 27.45 -5.42
CA ASN A 127 -4.06 26.91 -5.96
C ASN A 127 -3.96 25.41 -5.64
N TYR A 128 -3.64 24.60 -6.65
CA TYR A 128 -3.53 23.15 -6.49
C TYR A 128 -2.10 22.68 -6.67
N PHE A 129 -1.61 21.88 -5.71
CA PHE A 129 -0.27 21.34 -5.67
C PHE A 129 -0.26 19.83 -5.46
N ARG A 130 0.85 19.17 -5.82
CA ARG A 130 1.07 17.75 -5.61
C ARG A 130 1.68 17.50 -4.24
N SER A 131 1.00 16.73 -3.39
CA SER A 131 1.54 16.31 -2.08
C SER A 131 2.70 15.31 -2.21
N ALA A 132 2.76 14.55 -3.31
CA ALA A 132 3.77 13.53 -3.56
C ALA A 132 5.22 14.04 -3.46
N LYS A 133 5.49 15.31 -3.74
CA LYS A 133 6.84 15.90 -3.55
C LYS A 133 7.22 15.92 -2.08
N ILE A 134 6.28 16.29 -1.22
CA ILE A 134 6.49 16.39 0.23
C ILE A 134 6.71 14.99 0.81
N SER A 135 5.83 14.05 0.48
CA SER A 135 5.94 12.68 0.99
C SER A 135 7.21 11.98 0.50
N LYS A 136 7.63 12.18 -0.77
CA LYS A 136 8.90 11.65 -1.29
C LYS A 136 10.12 12.19 -0.50
N GLU A 137 10.17 13.48 -0.19
CA GLU A 137 11.26 14.07 0.59
C GLU A 137 11.30 13.53 2.02
N LEU A 138 10.15 13.47 2.69
CA LEU A 138 10.05 12.97 4.06
C LEU A 138 10.41 11.47 4.16
N ARG A 139 10.01 10.66 3.20
CA ARG A 139 10.23 9.21 3.17
C ARG A 139 11.58 8.81 2.56
N ALA A 140 12.34 9.74 1.99
CA ALA A 140 13.64 9.44 1.37
C ALA A 140 14.65 8.91 2.39
N ILE A 141 14.71 9.52 3.57
CA ILE A 141 15.59 9.11 4.67
C ILE A 141 14.74 8.31 5.66
N LYS A 142 15.08 7.02 5.83
CA LYS A 142 14.36 6.10 6.73
C LYS A 142 14.75 6.35 8.17
N THR A 143 13.78 6.34 9.04
CA THR A 143 14.00 6.35 10.50
C THR A 143 14.58 5.00 10.97
N PRO A 144 15.21 4.91 12.14
CA PRO A 144 15.67 3.64 12.68
C PRO A 144 14.58 2.57 12.76
N TYR A 145 13.36 2.96 13.12
CA TYR A 145 12.21 2.04 13.18
C TYR A 145 11.85 1.49 11.79
N GLU A 146 11.83 2.35 10.75
CA GLU A 146 11.59 1.90 9.38
C GLU A 146 12.67 0.91 8.91
N VAL A 147 13.93 1.16 9.27
CA VAL A 147 15.04 0.25 8.96
C VAL A 147 14.83 -1.12 9.64
N GLU A 148 14.37 -1.15 10.89
CA GLU A 148 14.04 -2.40 11.58
C GLU A 148 12.93 -3.19 10.89
N VAL A 149 11.88 -2.50 10.41
CA VAL A 149 10.76 -3.14 9.69
C VAL A 149 11.22 -3.66 8.33
N ILE A 150 12.05 -2.90 7.60
CA ILE A 150 12.67 -3.34 6.34
C ILE A 150 13.54 -4.57 6.58
N GLN A 151 14.37 -4.56 7.64
CA GLN A 151 15.20 -5.70 7.99
C GLN A 151 14.37 -6.97 8.25
N GLN A 152 13.19 -6.84 8.87
CA GLN A 152 12.29 -7.98 9.05
C GLN A 152 11.77 -8.52 7.71
N ALA A 153 11.48 -7.65 6.74
CA ALA A 153 11.10 -8.09 5.40
C ALA A 153 12.25 -8.87 4.73
N ILE A 154 13.48 -8.36 4.81
CA ILE A 154 14.71 -9.01 4.31
C ILE A 154 14.91 -10.39 4.97
N ASP A 155 14.79 -10.47 6.28
CA ASP A 155 14.96 -11.73 7.04
C ASP A 155 13.92 -12.79 6.63
N ILE A 156 12.71 -12.36 6.27
CA ILE A 156 11.66 -13.26 5.77
C ILE A 156 12.02 -13.75 4.36
N THR A 157 12.48 -12.85 3.49
CA THR A 157 12.93 -13.21 2.13
C THR A 157 14.13 -14.15 2.17
N GLU A 158 15.09 -13.90 3.05
CA GLU A 158 16.23 -14.82 3.25
C GLU A 158 15.77 -16.23 3.62
N LYS A 159 14.80 -16.37 4.53
CA LYS A 159 14.24 -17.68 4.89
C LYS A 159 13.58 -18.37 3.69
N ALA A 160 12.85 -17.63 2.88
CA ALA A 160 12.24 -18.16 1.66
C ALA A 160 13.32 -18.61 0.67
N PHE A 161 14.36 -17.80 0.45
CA PHE A 161 15.50 -18.19 -0.39
C PHE A 161 16.16 -19.47 0.09
N ARG A 162 16.47 -19.58 1.39
CA ARG A 162 17.07 -20.79 1.95
C ARG A 162 16.19 -22.02 1.80
N ARG A 163 14.87 -21.84 1.89
CA ARG A 163 13.90 -22.91 1.69
C ARG A 163 13.90 -23.40 0.25
N VAL A 164 13.77 -22.50 -0.73
CA VAL A 164 13.74 -22.90 -2.14
C VAL A 164 15.06 -23.44 -2.64
N ALA A 165 16.20 -22.96 -2.11
CA ALA A 165 17.52 -23.52 -2.42
C ALA A 165 17.66 -25.01 -2.04
N GLN A 166 16.88 -25.48 -1.07
CA GLN A 166 16.81 -26.90 -0.69
C GLN A 166 15.74 -27.67 -1.46
N PHE A 167 14.73 -26.97 -1.97
CA PHE A 167 13.61 -27.57 -2.69
C PHE A 167 13.90 -27.80 -4.17
N ILE A 168 14.63 -26.87 -4.80
CA ILE A 168 14.92 -26.88 -6.24
C ILE A 168 15.69 -28.12 -6.65
N LYS A 169 15.17 -28.82 -7.66
CA LYS A 169 15.80 -29.96 -8.34
C LYS A 169 15.25 -30.07 -9.74
N PRO A 170 15.94 -30.78 -10.65
CA PRO A 170 15.42 -31.04 -11.98
C PRO A 170 14.02 -31.67 -11.92
N GLY A 171 13.09 -31.18 -12.74
CA GLY A 171 11.75 -31.70 -12.87
C GLY A 171 10.71 -30.96 -12.02
N VAL A 172 11.09 -30.03 -11.11
CA VAL A 172 10.12 -29.15 -10.45
C VAL A 172 9.63 -28.06 -11.41
N TYR A 173 8.40 -27.61 -11.24
CA TYR A 173 7.88 -26.46 -11.97
C TYR A 173 8.21 -25.15 -11.27
N GLU A 174 8.31 -24.07 -12.03
CA GLU A 174 8.57 -22.72 -11.52
C GLU A 174 7.50 -22.28 -10.50
N TYR A 175 6.21 -22.57 -10.74
CA TYR A 175 5.13 -22.27 -9.78
C TYR A 175 5.21 -23.10 -8.48
N GLU A 176 5.88 -24.25 -8.47
CA GLU A 176 6.10 -25.00 -7.23
C GLU A 176 7.14 -24.27 -6.35
N ILE A 177 8.15 -23.66 -6.98
CA ILE A 177 9.12 -22.81 -6.28
C ILE A 177 8.42 -21.55 -5.72
N GLU A 178 7.57 -20.90 -6.51
CA GLU A 178 6.75 -19.76 -6.08
C GLU A 178 5.88 -20.14 -4.88
N ALA A 179 5.23 -21.30 -4.90
CA ALA A 179 4.41 -21.77 -3.80
C ALA A 179 5.21 -21.94 -2.50
N GLU A 180 6.45 -22.42 -2.55
CA GLU A 180 7.35 -22.54 -1.41
C GLU A 180 7.78 -21.17 -0.87
N ILE A 181 7.99 -20.18 -1.74
CA ILE A 181 8.29 -18.79 -1.37
C ILE A 181 7.08 -18.18 -0.63
N VAL A 182 5.90 -18.25 -1.22
CA VAL A 182 4.67 -17.70 -0.65
C VAL A 182 4.33 -18.36 0.68
N TYR A 183 4.52 -19.69 0.79
CA TYR A 183 4.35 -20.39 2.05
C TYR A 183 5.27 -19.82 3.14
N GLU A 184 6.55 -19.60 2.83
CA GLU A 184 7.51 -19.08 3.81
C GLU A 184 7.16 -17.64 4.21
N PHE A 185 6.71 -16.80 3.27
CA PHE A 185 6.24 -15.45 3.56
C PHE A 185 5.08 -15.45 4.56
N LEU A 186 4.04 -16.20 4.26
CA LEU A 186 2.82 -16.22 5.08
C LEU A 186 3.06 -16.80 6.48
N ARG A 187 3.85 -17.88 6.61
CA ARG A 187 4.15 -18.46 7.92
C ARG A 187 4.98 -17.54 8.82
N ASN A 188 5.74 -16.61 8.23
CA ASN A 188 6.51 -15.61 8.95
C ASN A 188 5.77 -14.26 9.09
N ARG A 189 4.44 -14.25 8.88
CA ARG A 189 3.56 -13.08 9.06
C ARG A 189 3.80 -11.95 8.05
N ALA A 190 4.46 -12.18 6.93
CA ALA A 190 4.42 -11.25 5.82
C ALA A 190 2.97 -11.11 5.31
N SER A 191 2.63 -9.94 4.84
CA SER A 191 1.30 -9.72 4.25
C SER A 191 1.15 -10.35 2.86
N GLY A 192 2.21 -10.93 2.34
CA GLY A 192 2.34 -11.59 1.05
C GLY A 192 3.61 -11.14 0.34
N GLU A 193 3.59 -11.27 -0.96
CA GLU A 193 4.64 -10.78 -1.85
C GLU A 193 4.60 -9.26 -1.96
N GLY A 194 5.75 -8.64 -2.11
CA GLY A 194 5.88 -7.21 -2.39
C GLY A 194 5.47 -6.86 -3.82
N TYR A 195 5.72 -7.79 -4.72
CA TYR A 195 5.37 -7.79 -6.15
C TYR A 195 5.24 -9.25 -6.62
N SER A 196 4.71 -9.48 -7.83
CA SER A 196 4.61 -10.84 -8.38
C SER A 196 5.99 -11.46 -8.56
N SER A 197 6.25 -12.56 -7.88
CA SER A 197 7.53 -13.26 -7.96
C SER A 197 7.85 -13.71 -9.39
N ILE A 198 9.09 -13.55 -9.78
CA ILE A 198 9.63 -14.01 -11.08
C ILE A 198 10.50 -15.22 -10.81
N ILE A 199 10.08 -16.37 -11.35
CA ILE A 199 10.84 -17.61 -11.30
C ILE A 199 11.02 -18.08 -12.75
N ALA A 200 12.19 -17.86 -13.30
CA ALA A 200 12.43 -18.02 -14.74
C ALA A 200 13.58 -18.99 -15.00
N SER A 201 13.28 -20.18 -15.52
CA SER A 201 14.27 -21.19 -15.84
C SER A 201 14.71 -21.13 -17.31
N GLY A 202 15.98 -21.49 -17.57
CA GLY A 202 16.55 -21.59 -18.89
C GLY A 202 16.39 -20.32 -19.74
N ASP A 203 15.82 -20.44 -20.92
CA ASP A 203 15.63 -19.32 -21.86
C ASP A 203 14.69 -18.24 -21.32
N ARG A 204 13.79 -18.56 -20.38
CA ARG A 204 12.87 -17.61 -19.77
C ARG A 204 13.59 -16.57 -18.90
N ALA A 205 14.74 -16.92 -18.33
CA ALA A 205 15.58 -16.00 -17.56
C ALA A 205 16.04 -14.73 -18.33
N ARG A 206 15.81 -14.68 -19.65
CA ARG A 206 16.06 -13.50 -20.48
C ARG A 206 14.88 -12.51 -20.54
N THR A 207 13.73 -12.87 -19.96
CA THR A 207 12.52 -12.02 -19.91
C THR A 207 12.43 -11.36 -18.55
N LEU A 208 12.71 -10.04 -18.48
CA LEU A 208 12.82 -9.30 -17.21
C LEU A 208 11.59 -9.41 -16.30
N HIS A 209 10.38 -9.32 -16.86
CA HIS A 209 9.14 -9.41 -16.08
C HIS A 209 8.36 -10.68 -16.45
N TYR A 210 9.02 -11.84 -16.32
CA TYR A 210 8.41 -13.14 -16.53
C TYR A 210 7.66 -13.57 -15.27
N ILE A 211 6.34 -13.43 -15.27
CA ILE A 211 5.47 -13.71 -14.10
C ILE A 211 4.57 -14.95 -14.30
N TYR A 212 4.75 -15.69 -15.40
CA TYR A 212 3.91 -16.87 -15.67
C TYR A 212 4.32 -18.07 -14.84
N ASN A 213 5.59 -18.22 -14.53
CA ASN A 213 6.18 -19.24 -13.67
C ASN A 213 5.65 -20.66 -13.97
N ASN A 214 5.60 -21.06 -15.26
CA ASN A 214 4.90 -22.27 -15.69
C ASN A 214 5.75 -23.31 -16.40
N GLU A 215 7.05 -23.11 -16.46
CA GLU A 215 7.97 -24.04 -17.10
C GLU A 215 8.58 -25.05 -16.10
N ILE A 216 9.12 -26.15 -16.63
CA ILE A 216 9.85 -27.17 -15.85
C ILE A 216 11.32 -26.80 -15.78
N CYS A 217 11.87 -26.78 -14.59
CA CYS A 217 13.31 -26.60 -14.37
C CYS A 217 14.08 -27.86 -14.81
N LYS A 218 15.03 -27.70 -15.72
CA LYS A 218 15.84 -28.80 -16.23
C LYS A 218 17.24 -28.81 -15.62
N ASP A 219 17.87 -29.97 -15.64
CA ASP A 219 19.24 -30.11 -15.17
C ASP A 219 20.21 -29.26 -16.01
N GLY A 220 21.10 -28.53 -15.33
CA GLY A 220 22.09 -27.66 -15.96
C GLY A 220 21.57 -26.29 -16.43
N GLU A 221 20.29 -25.98 -16.30
CA GLU A 221 19.75 -24.65 -16.61
C GLU A 221 19.91 -23.67 -15.41
N LEU A 222 20.12 -22.42 -15.75
CA LEU A 222 20.04 -21.32 -14.74
C LEU A 222 18.59 -21.03 -14.42
N ILE A 223 18.34 -20.66 -13.17
CA ILE A 223 17.06 -20.16 -12.71
C ILE A 223 17.30 -18.74 -12.18
N LEU A 224 16.66 -17.76 -12.81
CA LEU A 224 16.55 -16.41 -12.29
C LEU A 224 15.39 -16.39 -11.31
N MET A 225 15.63 -15.87 -10.13
CA MET A 225 14.59 -15.66 -9.10
C MET A 225 14.65 -14.21 -8.67
N ASP A 226 13.49 -13.55 -8.67
CA ASP A 226 13.29 -12.17 -8.28
C ASP A 226 11.99 -12.12 -7.48
N PHE A 227 12.10 -11.94 -6.16
CA PHE A 227 11.00 -11.99 -5.23
C PHE A 227 11.34 -11.27 -3.93
N GLY A 228 10.33 -10.75 -3.25
CA GLY A 228 10.52 -10.09 -1.97
C GLY A 228 9.27 -10.13 -1.09
N ALA A 229 9.46 -10.22 0.22
CA ALA A 229 8.39 -10.22 1.19
C ALA A 229 7.85 -8.81 1.44
N ARG A 230 6.55 -8.70 1.69
CA ARG A 230 5.92 -7.47 2.18
C ARG A 230 5.62 -7.60 3.67
N TYR A 231 6.29 -6.77 4.47
CA TYR A 231 6.12 -6.77 5.93
C TYR A 231 5.99 -5.33 6.46
N GLY A 232 4.97 -5.09 7.31
CA GLY A 232 4.75 -3.77 7.92
C GLY A 232 4.59 -2.61 6.94
N GLY A 233 4.10 -2.87 5.72
CA GLY A 233 3.94 -1.87 4.67
C GLY A 233 5.20 -1.61 3.83
N TYR A 234 6.32 -2.29 4.14
CA TYR A 234 7.57 -2.25 3.36
C TYR A 234 7.75 -3.52 2.55
N ASN A 235 8.39 -3.38 1.41
CA ASN A 235 8.76 -4.48 0.55
C ASN A 235 10.27 -4.70 0.61
N ASP A 236 10.67 -5.96 0.53
CA ASP A 236 12.03 -6.37 0.19
C ASP A 236 12.11 -6.71 -1.30
N ASP A 237 13.33 -6.79 -1.82
CA ASP A 237 13.64 -7.05 -3.23
C ASP A 237 14.96 -7.82 -3.30
N LEU A 238 14.92 -9.07 -3.81
CA LEU A 238 16.05 -9.98 -3.95
C LEU A 238 16.28 -10.37 -5.41
#